data_a42300683ac35773183a6ecce712b908
#
_entry.id   a42300683ac35773183a6ecce712b908
#
_cell.length_a   1.000
_cell.length_b   1.000
_cell.length_c   1.000
_cell.angle_alpha   90.00
_cell.angle_beta   90.00
_cell.angle_gamma   90.00
#
_symmetry.space_group_name_H-M   'P 1'
#
loop_
_entity.id
_entity.type
_entity.pdbx_description
1 polymer ?
#
loop_
_entity_poly.entity_id
_entity_poly.type
_entity_poly.pdbx_seq_one_letter_code
_entity_poly.pdbx_strand_id
1 'polypeptide(L)'
;MTVTATGRLSSTEPNLQNIPTRTELGSQMRRMFVAAPGNLLVDADYSQIELRLLAHISGDEVMQQAFRSGEDFHTLTASKVFHVPPEEVTHQMRSRAKAVNFGIVYGISPFSLSQDIGVTVAVAKEYMERYFATYTGVRRYMTEVVEQARQQGYVVTLFGRRRALPELKSSNFNLRSFGERVALNMPIQGTAADIMKLAMIRVEQRLSNEGLAARLIMQVHDELIVECPAEEAPRVEALLQEEMQGVARLSVPLPADAHSGPDWLSAKG
;
A
#
# COMPACT_ATOMS: atom_id res chain seq x y z
N MET A 1 -17.21 8.16 -8.95
CA MET A 1 -15.81 8.14 -8.48
C MET A 1 -15.07 9.38 -8.97
N THR A 2 -14.17 9.92 -8.15
CA THR A 2 -13.30 11.06 -8.47
C THR A 2 -11.83 10.65 -8.32
N VAL A 3 -10.91 11.47 -8.85
CA VAL A 3 -9.47 11.19 -8.77
C VAL A 3 -8.84 12.14 -7.76
N THR A 4 -8.10 11.60 -6.79
CA THR A 4 -7.36 12.38 -5.81
C THR A 4 -6.07 12.97 -6.41
N ALA A 5 -5.40 13.85 -5.65
CA ALA A 5 -4.14 14.44 -6.10
C ALA A 5 -2.99 13.42 -6.28
N THR A 6 -3.06 12.26 -5.65
CA THR A 6 -2.11 11.14 -5.85
C THR A 6 -2.49 10.24 -7.04
N GLY A 7 -3.65 10.45 -7.64
CA GLY A 7 -4.19 9.58 -8.70
C GLY A 7 -5.03 8.42 -8.17
N ARG A 8 -5.12 8.22 -6.84
CA ARG A 8 -6.06 7.23 -6.27
C ARG A 8 -7.49 7.57 -6.63
N LEU A 9 -8.33 6.57 -6.83
CA LEU A 9 -9.77 6.75 -6.92
C LEU A 9 -10.32 7.11 -5.54
N SER A 10 -11.42 7.84 -5.52
CA SER A 10 -12.20 8.06 -4.31
C SER A 10 -13.69 7.86 -4.60
N SER A 11 -14.42 7.42 -3.61
CA SER A 11 -15.85 7.14 -3.68
C SER A 11 -16.60 8.08 -2.74
N THR A 12 -17.74 8.59 -3.19
CA THR A 12 -18.65 9.45 -2.39
C THR A 12 -20.07 8.94 -2.56
N GLU A 13 -20.87 9.06 -1.51
CA GLU A 13 -22.32 8.79 -1.50
C GLU A 13 -22.71 7.37 -2.00
N PRO A 14 -22.28 6.32 -1.32
CA PRO A 14 -21.47 6.24 -0.12
C PRO A 14 -19.95 6.17 -0.40
N ASN A 15 -19.14 6.51 0.61
CA ASN A 15 -17.70 6.30 0.54
C ASN A 15 -17.36 4.85 0.92
N LEU A 16 -17.33 3.98 -0.06
CA LEU A 16 -17.04 2.54 0.12
C LEU A 16 -15.58 2.26 0.52
N GLN A 17 -14.68 3.22 0.30
CA GLN A 17 -13.27 3.07 0.66
C GLN A 17 -12.99 3.33 2.15
N ASN A 18 -13.95 3.90 2.90
CA ASN A 18 -13.79 4.21 4.32
C ASN A 18 -14.62 3.30 5.23
N ILE A 19 -15.00 2.12 4.78
CA ILE A 19 -15.65 1.12 5.63
C ILE A 19 -14.65 0.69 6.72
N PRO A 20 -15.01 0.81 8.01
CA PRO A 20 -14.07 0.49 9.09
C PRO A 20 -13.64 -0.97 9.04
N THR A 21 -12.33 -1.22 9.19
CA THR A 21 -11.76 -2.58 9.18
C THR A 21 -11.02 -2.93 10.46
N ARG A 22 -10.74 -1.92 11.31
CA ARG A 22 -9.93 -2.09 12.52
C ARG A 22 -10.70 -2.63 13.73
N THR A 23 -12.01 -2.43 13.75
CA THR A 23 -12.88 -2.93 14.82
C THR A 23 -13.65 -4.15 14.32
N GLU A 24 -13.96 -5.08 15.20
CA GLU A 24 -14.75 -6.27 14.88
C GLU A 24 -16.10 -5.91 14.26
N LEU A 25 -16.84 -4.98 14.88
CA LEU A 25 -18.11 -4.50 14.34
C LEU A 25 -17.93 -3.82 12.96
N GLY A 26 -16.86 -3.05 12.76
CA GLY A 26 -16.57 -2.40 11.49
C GLY A 26 -16.29 -3.41 10.38
N SER A 27 -15.49 -4.45 10.66
CA SER A 27 -15.19 -5.49 9.68
C SER A 27 -16.46 -6.27 9.28
N GLN A 28 -17.40 -6.49 10.20
CA GLN A 28 -18.69 -7.14 9.90
C GLN A 28 -19.55 -6.36 8.90
N MET A 29 -19.36 -5.05 8.74
CA MET A 29 -20.07 -4.27 7.72
C MET A 29 -19.80 -4.78 6.29
N ARG A 30 -18.64 -5.39 6.04
CA ARG A 30 -18.33 -5.99 4.74
C ARG A 30 -19.25 -7.18 4.39
N ARG A 31 -19.87 -7.83 5.35
CA ARG A 31 -20.89 -8.88 5.14
C ARG A 31 -22.18 -8.37 4.51
N MET A 32 -22.41 -7.05 4.55
CA MET A 32 -23.59 -6.45 3.92
C MET A 32 -23.48 -6.36 2.38
N PHE A 33 -22.26 -6.53 1.86
CA PHE A 33 -21.99 -6.54 0.43
C PHE A 33 -21.94 -7.98 -0.05
N VAL A 34 -23.08 -8.44 -0.55
CA VAL A 34 -23.31 -9.84 -0.95
C VAL A 34 -23.31 -9.97 -2.47
N ALA A 35 -22.87 -11.12 -2.98
CA ALA A 35 -23.00 -11.46 -4.37
C ALA A 35 -24.48 -11.72 -4.75
N ALA A 36 -24.83 -11.55 -6.01
CA ALA A 36 -26.14 -11.95 -6.53
C ALA A 36 -26.36 -13.47 -6.37
N PRO A 37 -27.62 -13.95 -6.31
CA PRO A 37 -27.90 -15.38 -6.23
C PRO A 37 -27.21 -16.18 -7.34
N GLY A 38 -26.45 -17.21 -6.98
CA GLY A 38 -25.65 -18.04 -7.89
C GLY A 38 -24.24 -17.50 -8.18
N ASN A 39 -23.91 -16.29 -7.71
CA ASN A 39 -22.61 -15.69 -7.88
C ASN A 39 -21.77 -15.74 -6.58
N LEU A 40 -20.47 -15.47 -6.73
CA LEU A 40 -19.51 -15.18 -5.67
C LEU A 40 -18.84 -13.84 -5.92
N LEU A 41 -18.34 -13.21 -4.86
CA LEU A 41 -17.36 -12.14 -4.93
C LEU A 41 -15.98 -12.76 -4.90
N VAL A 42 -15.09 -12.26 -5.75
CA VAL A 42 -13.65 -12.58 -5.74
C VAL A 42 -12.91 -11.30 -5.40
N ASP A 43 -12.24 -11.30 -4.25
CA ASP A 43 -11.40 -10.18 -3.77
C ASP A 43 -9.93 -10.51 -4.03
N ALA A 44 -9.21 -9.62 -4.69
CA ALA A 44 -7.77 -9.74 -4.89
C ALA A 44 -7.06 -8.48 -4.37
N ASP A 45 -6.10 -8.67 -3.45
CA ASP A 45 -5.42 -7.60 -2.71
C ASP A 45 -3.90 -7.69 -2.90
N TYR A 46 -3.25 -6.55 -3.15
CA TYR A 46 -1.80 -6.47 -3.17
C TYR A 46 -1.20 -6.56 -1.77
N SER A 47 -0.32 -7.51 -1.57
CA SER A 47 0.42 -7.63 -0.31
C SER A 47 1.47 -6.53 -0.17
N GLN A 48 1.22 -5.54 0.70
CA GLN A 48 2.17 -4.48 1.10
C GLN A 48 2.74 -3.67 -0.08
N ILE A 49 1.94 -3.32 -1.08
CA ILE A 49 2.41 -2.66 -2.31
C ILE A 49 3.27 -1.42 -2.05
N GLU A 50 2.89 -0.55 -1.10
CA GLU A 50 3.63 0.69 -0.84
C GLU A 50 5.04 0.43 -0.28
N LEU A 51 5.20 -0.59 0.57
CA LEU A 51 6.52 -0.99 1.10
C LEU A 51 7.39 -1.62 0.01
N ARG A 52 6.79 -2.41 -0.87
CA ARG A 52 7.50 -2.98 -2.03
C ARG A 52 7.92 -1.91 -3.04
N LEU A 53 7.08 -0.91 -3.24
CA LEU A 53 7.42 0.26 -4.05
C LEU A 53 8.53 1.08 -3.40
N LEU A 54 8.50 1.28 -2.08
CA LEU A 54 9.59 1.93 -1.37
C LEU A 54 10.91 1.17 -1.55
N ALA A 55 10.90 -0.16 -1.40
CA ALA A 55 12.09 -1.00 -1.62
C ALA A 55 12.64 -0.86 -3.04
N HIS A 56 11.76 -0.84 -4.05
CA HIS A 56 12.15 -0.69 -5.45
C HIS A 56 12.70 0.72 -5.75
N ILE A 57 11.95 1.77 -5.36
CA ILE A 57 12.29 3.16 -5.69
C ILE A 57 13.55 3.63 -4.94
N SER A 58 13.70 3.24 -3.66
CA SER A 58 14.88 3.59 -2.86
C SER A 58 16.13 2.82 -3.25
N GLY A 59 15.98 1.68 -3.92
CA GLY A 59 17.08 0.76 -4.22
C GLY A 59 17.72 0.15 -2.96
N ASP A 60 17.00 0.11 -1.83
CA ASP A 60 17.52 -0.43 -0.57
C ASP A 60 17.68 -1.95 -0.66
N GLU A 61 18.92 -2.42 -0.66
CA GLU A 61 19.24 -3.84 -0.89
C GLU A 61 18.73 -4.73 0.25
N VAL A 62 18.79 -4.26 1.50
CA VAL A 62 18.32 -5.02 2.67
C VAL A 62 16.80 -5.20 2.59
N MET A 63 16.09 -4.13 2.26
CA MET A 63 14.64 -4.17 2.09
C MET A 63 14.23 -5.04 0.88
N GLN A 64 14.95 -4.91 -0.25
CA GLN A 64 14.70 -5.74 -1.43
C GLN A 64 14.94 -7.22 -1.16
N GLN A 65 16.02 -7.57 -0.47
CA GLN A 65 16.34 -8.95 -0.11
C GLN A 65 15.25 -9.55 0.79
N ALA A 66 14.77 -8.80 1.80
CA ALA A 66 13.69 -9.24 2.67
C ALA A 66 12.41 -9.60 1.91
N PHE A 67 12.04 -8.78 0.90
CA PHE A 67 10.88 -9.09 0.06
C PHE A 67 11.10 -10.25 -0.92
N ARG A 68 12.34 -10.48 -1.37
CA ARG A 68 12.67 -11.60 -2.25
C ARG A 68 12.73 -12.94 -1.51
N SER A 69 13.17 -12.93 -0.24
CA SER A 69 13.21 -14.15 0.61
C SER A 69 11.84 -14.63 1.06
N GLY A 70 10.79 -13.78 0.93
CA GLY A 70 9.45 -14.09 1.40
C GLY A 70 9.27 -14.02 2.92
N GLU A 71 10.25 -13.47 3.64
CA GLU A 71 10.18 -13.29 5.08
C GLU A 71 9.17 -12.19 5.47
N ASP A 72 8.61 -12.31 6.67
CA ASP A 72 7.74 -11.25 7.20
C ASP A 72 8.53 -9.97 7.46
N PHE A 73 8.37 -9.01 6.55
CA PHE A 73 9.09 -7.73 6.60
C PHE A 73 8.87 -6.97 7.92
N HIS A 74 7.69 -7.07 8.54
CA HIS A 74 7.45 -6.41 9.83
C HIS A 74 8.19 -7.10 10.97
N THR A 75 8.32 -8.42 10.94
CA THR A 75 9.14 -9.18 11.90
C THR A 75 10.61 -8.88 11.73
N LEU A 76 11.11 -8.82 10.49
CA LEU A 76 12.50 -8.44 10.22
C LEU A 76 12.82 -7.02 10.71
N THR A 77 11.94 -6.06 10.43
CA THR A 77 12.09 -4.69 10.95
C THR A 77 12.08 -4.66 12.47
N ALA A 78 11.19 -5.42 13.11
CA ALA A 78 11.14 -5.52 14.57
C ALA A 78 12.45 -6.07 15.14
N SER A 79 12.96 -7.16 14.58
CA SER A 79 14.26 -7.75 14.95
C SER A 79 15.38 -6.71 14.94
N LYS A 80 15.46 -5.89 13.88
CA LYS A 80 16.48 -4.84 13.75
C LYS A 80 16.27 -3.66 14.69
N VAL A 81 15.03 -3.19 14.84
CA VAL A 81 14.70 -2.02 15.69
C VAL A 81 14.83 -2.34 17.18
N PHE A 82 14.46 -3.55 17.60
CA PHE A 82 14.50 -3.98 19.00
C PHE A 82 15.77 -4.75 19.39
N HIS A 83 16.63 -5.07 18.41
CA HIS A 83 17.86 -5.86 18.61
C HIS A 83 17.60 -7.24 19.24
N VAL A 84 16.59 -7.93 18.75
CA VAL A 84 16.26 -9.29 19.13
C VAL A 84 16.27 -10.20 17.90
N PRO A 85 16.56 -11.51 18.02
CA PRO A 85 16.46 -12.42 16.89
C PRO A 85 14.99 -12.54 16.43
N PRO A 86 14.72 -12.87 15.16
CA PRO A 86 13.35 -12.90 14.61
C PRO A 86 12.36 -13.80 15.38
N GLU A 87 12.85 -14.91 15.93
CA GLU A 87 12.07 -15.88 16.73
C GLU A 87 11.64 -15.34 18.11
N GLU A 88 12.29 -14.29 18.60
CA GLU A 88 11.95 -13.61 19.86
C GLU A 88 11.08 -12.37 19.65
N VAL A 89 10.74 -12.05 18.40
CA VAL A 89 9.87 -10.91 18.10
C VAL A 89 8.45 -11.17 18.59
N THR A 90 8.03 -10.42 19.59
CA THR A 90 6.66 -10.51 20.11
C THR A 90 5.66 -9.85 19.15
N HIS A 91 4.38 -10.22 19.29
CA HIS A 91 3.29 -9.58 18.53
C HIS A 91 3.28 -8.05 18.70
N GLN A 92 3.56 -7.55 19.91
CA GLN A 92 3.63 -6.12 20.18
C GLN A 92 4.81 -5.45 19.46
N MET A 93 6.00 -6.06 19.45
CA MET A 93 7.16 -5.56 18.70
C MET A 93 6.85 -5.51 17.20
N ARG A 94 6.27 -6.57 16.64
CA ARG A 94 5.86 -6.64 15.26
C ARG A 94 4.84 -5.54 14.90
N SER A 95 3.85 -5.31 15.77
CA SER A 95 2.84 -4.26 15.60
C SER A 95 3.48 -2.85 15.62
N ARG A 96 4.41 -2.59 16.54
CA ARG A 96 5.17 -1.32 16.57
C ARG A 96 6.04 -1.14 15.32
N ALA A 97 6.73 -2.19 14.89
CA ALA A 97 7.51 -2.15 13.66
C ALA A 97 6.64 -1.90 12.42
N LYS A 98 5.44 -2.47 12.38
CA LYS A 98 4.43 -2.18 11.34
C LYS A 98 4.08 -0.69 11.32
N ALA A 99 3.85 -0.07 12.46
CA ALA A 99 3.58 1.37 12.54
C ALA A 99 4.79 2.22 12.10
N VAL A 100 6.03 1.82 12.46
CA VAL A 100 7.25 2.47 11.97
C VAL A 100 7.36 2.36 10.45
N ASN A 101 7.21 1.16 9.89
CA ASN A 101 7.30 0.91 8.44
C ASN A 101 6.34 1.80 7.64
N PHE A 102 5.06 1.82 8.01
CA PHE A 102 4.06 2.64 7.32
C PHE A 102 4.25 4.12 7.63
N GLY A 103 4.55 4.47 8.88
CA GLY A 103 4.79 5.85 9.28
C GLY A 103 5.89 6.51 8.45
N ILE A 104 6.99 5.79 8.20
CA ILE A 104 8.10 6.30 7.38
C ILE A 104 7.67 6.54 5.93
N VAL A 105 6.91 5.63 5.30
CA VAL A 105 6.34 5.85 3.96
C VAL A 105 5.54 7.14 3.89
N TYR A 106 4.83 7.49 4.98
CA TYR A 106 4.01 8.70 5.05
C TYR A 106 4.74 9.93 5.59
N GLY A 107 6.03 9.84 5.87
CA GLY A 107 6.82 10.96 6.41
C GLY A 107 6.41 11.35 7.83
N ILE A 108 6.10 10.36 8.68
CA ILE A 108 5.69 10.58 10.06
C ILE A 108 6.79 11.27 10.88
N SER A 109 6.40 12.16 11.80
CA SER A 109 7.32 12.75 12.76
C SER A 109 7.53 11.82 13.98
N PRO A 110 8.67 11.93 14.71
CA PRO A 110 8.85 11.18 15.95
C PRO A 110 7.76 11.44 16.98
N PHE A 111 7.20 12.65 17.03
CA PHE A 111 6.08 12.99 17.89
C PHE A 111 4.81 12.20 17.51
N SER A 112 4.43 12.22 16.22
CA SER A 112 3.25 11.49 15.78
C SER A 112 3.41 9.97 15.98
N LEU A 113 4.58 9.43 15.65
CA LEU A 113 4.89 8.00 15.87
C LEU A 113 4.78 7.64 17.36
N SER A 114 5.27 8.50 18.27
CA SER A 114 5.19 8.24 19.71
C SER A 114 3.75 8.09 20.22
N GLN A 115 2.84 8.91 19.67
CA GLN A 115 1.40 8.81 19.97
C GLN A 115 0.80 7.51 19.41
N ASP A 116 1.14 7.13 18.18
CA ASP A 116 0.59 5.95 17.51
C ASP A 116 0.98 4.63 18.20
N ILE A 117 2.20 4.54 18.75
CA ILE A 117 2.70 3.30 19.36
C ILE A 117 2.79 3.35 20.89
N GLY A 118 2.33 4.44 21.52
CA GLY A 118 2.27 4.57 22.98
C GLY A 118 3.64 4.56 23.67
N VAL A 119 4.61 5.32 23.13
CA VAL A 119 5.97 5.45 23.72
C VAL A 119 6.35 6.93 23.86
N THR A 120 7.50 7.22 24.51
CA THR A 120 8.02 8.59 24.54
C THR A 120 8.55 9.02 23.19
N VAL A 121 8.59 10.33 22.92
CA VAL A 121 9.17 10.88 21.69
C VAL A 121 10.62 10.47 21.49
N ALA A 122 11.39 10.38 22.58
CA ALA A 122 12.79 9.94 22.54
C ALA A 122 12.91 8.50 22.03
N VAL A 123 12.07 7.59 22.52
CA VAL A 123 12.02 6.18 22.09
C VAL A 123 11.55 6.07 20.63
N ALA A 124 10.53 6.82 20.24
CA ALA A 124 10.06 6.84 18.84
C ALA A 124 11.18 7.32 17.88
N LYS A 125 11.90 8.38 18.27
CA LYS A 125 13.06 8.87 17.52
C LYS A 125 14.15 7.81 17.40
N GLU A 126 14.47 7.11 18.48
CA GLU A 126 15.45 6.02 18.47
C GLU A 126 15.04 4.89 17.52
N TYR A 127 13.75 4.49 17.50
CA TYR A 127 13.25 3.48 16.56
C TYR A 127 13.40 3.93 15.10
N MET A 128 13.10 5.19 14.80
CA MET A 128 13.32 5.75 13.46
C MET A 128 14.81 5.79 13.08
N GLU A 129 15.70 6.15 13.99
CA GLU A 129 17.13 6.16 13.74
C GLU A 129 17.67 4.76 13.46
N ARG A 130 17.26 3.75 14.23
CA ARG A 130 17.62 2.34 14.01
C ARG A 130 17.07 1.81 12.68
N TYR A 131 15.83 2.19 12.35
CA TYR A 131 15.25 1.88 11.04
C TYR A 131 16.13 2.42 9.91
N PHE A 132 16.48 3.69 9.95
CA PHE A 132 17.31 4.31 8.92
C PHE A 132 18.79 3.86 8.94
N ALA A 133 19.28 3.37 10.05
CA ALA A 133 20.58 2.72 10.12
C ALA A 133 20.57 1.36 9.41
N THR A 134 19.44 0.66 9.46
CA THR A 134 19.24 -0.62 8.78
C THR A 134 18.96 -0.41 7.28
N TYR A 135 18.02 0.49 6.95
CA TYR A 135 17.55 0.77 5.59
C TYR A 135 18.16 2.08 5.07
N THR A 136 19.47 2.04 4.79
CA THR A 136 20.23 3.25 4.40
C THR A 136 19.82 3.79 3.03
N GLY A 137 19.39 2.92 2.11
CA GLY A 137 18.85 3.30 0.81
C GLY A 137 17.55 4.10 0.95
N VAL A 138 16.68 3.72 1.89
CA VAL A 138 15.47 4.47 2.20
C VAL A 138 15.80 5.85 2.73
N ARG A 139 16.77 5.96 3.68
CA ARG A 139 17.21 7.28 4.19
C ARG A 139 17.71 8.19 3.08
N ARG A 140 18.57 7.66 2.20
CA ARG A 140 19.11 8.39 1.04
C ARG A 140 17.97 8.87 0.14
N TYR A 141 17.08 7.98 -0.28
CA TYR A 141 15.93 8.31 -1.11
C TYR A 141 15.08 9.44 -0.53
N MET A 142 14.75 9.36 0.76
CA MET A 142 13.92 10.37 1.42
C MET A 142 14.57 11.75 1.42
N THR A 143 15.89 11.83 1.55
CA THR A 143 16.62 13.10 1.47
C THR A 143 16.65 13.62 0.03
N GLU A 144 17.02 12.77 -0.92
CA GLU A 144 17.20 13.14 -2.33
C GLU A 144 15.89 13.56 -2.99
N VAL A 145 14.78 12.85 -2.74
CA VAL A 145 13.48 13.17 -3.38
C VAL A 145 12.95 14.55 -2.95
N VAL A 146 13.14 14.92 -1.68
CA VAL A 146 12.73 16.24 -1.18
C VAL A 146 13.60 17.34 -1.80
N GLU A 147 14.91 17.11 -1.87
CA GLU A 147 15.83 18.09 -2.47
C GLU A 147 15.57 18.27 -3.97
N GLN A 148 15.39 17.19 -4.69
CA GLN A 148 15.00 17.24 -6.12
C GLN A 148 13.66 17.96 -6.30
N ALA A 149 12.67 17.67 -5.45
CA ALA A 149 11.38 18.33 -5.50
C ALA A 149 11.47 19.84 -5.26
N ARG A 150 12.35 20.29 -4.36
CA ARG A 150 12.61 21.73 -4.14
C ARG A 150 13.20 22.41 -5.36
N GLN A 151 14.14 21.74 -6.04
CA GLN A 151 14.81 22.28 -7.22
C GLN A 151 13.87 22.35 -8.42
N GLN A 152 13.18 21.25 -8.74
CA GLN A 152 12.35 21.14 -9.95
C GLN A 152 10.90 21.61 -9.76
N GLY A 153 10.41 21.71 -8.50
CA GLY A 153 9.06 22.16 -8.17
C GLY A 153 7.96 21.10 -8.29
N TYR A 154 8.32 19.83 -8.50
CA TYR A 154 7.37 18.72 -8.62
C TYR A 154 8.00 17.38 -8.25
N VAL A 155 7.17 16.35 -8.08
CA VAL A 155 7.57 14.94 -8.02
C VAL A 155 6.83 14.12 -9.07
N VAL A 156 7.36 12.93 -9.38
CA VAL A 156 6.80 12.03 -10.40
C VAL A 156 6.67 10.59 -9.87
N THR A 157 5.68 9.84 -10.41
CA THR A 157 5.59 8.40 -10.22
C THR A 157 6.51 7.66 -11.20
N LEU A 158 6.67 6.35 -11.01
CA LEU A 158 7.39 5.49 -11.98
C LEU A 158 6.76 5.52 -13.38
N PHE A 159 5.48 5.85 -13.48
CA PHE A 159 4.74 5.96 -14.75
C PHE A 159 4.64 7.40 -15.29
N GLY A 160 5.42 8.34 -14.71
CA GLY A 160 5.51 9.71 -15.20
C GLY A 160 4.36 10.64 -14.78
N ARG A 161 3.48 10.24 -13.88
CA ARG A 161 2.46 11.13 -13.29
C ARG A 161 3.15 12.21 -12.47
N ARG A 162 2.92 13.48 -12.82
CA ARG A 162 3.53 14.63 -12.14
C ARG A 162 2.58 15.25 -11.12
N ARG A 163 3.15 15.68 -9.99
CA ARG A 163 2.48 16.54 -9.02
C ARG A 163 3.35 17.76 -8.71
N ALA A 164 2.87 18.95 -9.04
CA ALA A 164 3.51 20.21 -8.66
C ALA A 164 3.44 20.39 -7.13
N LEU A 165 4.48 20.98 -6.56
CA LEU A 165 4.65 21.20 -5.11
C LEU A 165 5.04 22.66 -4.83
N PRO A 166 4.16 23.63 -5.12
CA PRO A 166 4.40 25.04 -4.81
C PRO A 166 4.59 25.27 -3.31
N GLU A 167 4.06 24.40 -2.47
CA GLU A 167 4.16 24.44 -1.01
C GLU A 167 5.60 24.42 -0.52
N LEU A 168 6.52 23.76 -1.23
CA LEU A 168 7.94 23.68 -0.87
C LEU A 168 8.65 25.04 -0.87
N LYS A 169 8.12 26.03 -1.60
CA LYS A 169 8.64 27.40 -1.66
C LYS A 169 7.97 28.35 -0.67
N SER A 170 7.02 27.86 0.11
CA SER A 170 6.29 28.69 1.07
C SER A 170 7.18 29.14 2.23
N SER A 171 7.03 30.38 2.66
CA SER A 171 7.61 30.90 3.89
C SER A 171 6.95 30.31 5.13
N ASN A 172 5.69 29.88 5.01
CA ASN A 172 4.96 29.21 6.10
C ASN A 172 5.53 27.82 6.34
N PHE A 173 6.03 27.58 7.56
CA PHE A 173 6.64 26.32 7.98
C PHE A 173 5.68 25.13 7.79
N ASN A 174 4.42 25.27 8.17
CA ASN A 174 3.43 24.16 8.09
C ASN A 174 3.14 23.76 6.64
N LEU A 175 3.02 24.74 5.73
CA LEU A 175 2.82 24.48 4.32
C LEU A 175 4.07 23.83 3.70
N ARG A 176 5.26 24.30 4.06
CA ARG A 176 6.51 23.71 3.58
C ARG A 176 6.68 22.28 4.05
N SER A 177 6.45 22.01 5.35
CA SER A 177 6.48 20.64 5.90
C SER A 177 5.42 19.72 5.30
N PHE A 178 4.25 20.25 4.96
CA PHE A 178 3.24 19.51 4.19
C PHE A 178 3.78 19.14 2.80
N GLY A 179 4.37 20.10 2.08
CA GLY A 179 5.00 19.86 0.77
C GLY A 179 6.09 18.79 0.83
N GLU A 180 6.92 18.78 1.87
CA GLU A 180 7.94 17.76 2.08
C GLU A 180 7.34 16.35 2.27
N ARG A 181 6.29 16.20 3.10
CA ARG A 181 5.59 14.92 3.24
C ARG A 181 4.95 14.45 1.95
N VAL A 182 4.39 15.38 1.18
CA VAL A 182 3.84 15.05 -0.15
C VAL A 182 4.94 14.61 -1.12
N ALA A 183 6.12 15.25 -1.07
CA ALA A 183 7.26 14.86 -1.89
C ALA A 183 7.74 13.44 -1.60
N LEU A 184 7.73 13.03 -0.33
CA LEU A 184 8.09 11.67 0.10
C LEU A 184 7.05 10.63 -0.34
N ASN A 185 5.79 10.94 -0.15
CA ASN A 185 4.69 9.98 -0.25
C ASN A 185 4.17 9.81 -1.69
N MET A 186 4.08 10.90 -2.46
CA MET A 186 3.44 10.89 -3.78
C MET A 186 4.09 9.95 -4.79
N PRO A 187 5.43 9.83 -4.91
CA PRO A 187 6.03 8.85 -5.82
C PRO A 187 5.62 7.42 -5.52
N ILE A 188 5.44 7.08 -4.25
CA ILE A 188 5.04 5.74 -3.79
C ILE A 188 3.54 5.53 -3.98
N GLN A 189 2.71 6.36 -3.35
CA GLN A 189 1.25 6.23 -3.45
C GLN A 189 0.72 6.44 -4.88
N GLY A 190 1.29 7.40 -5.59
CA GLY A 190 0.90 7.64 -6.98
C GLY A 190 1.27 6.48 -7.89
N THR A 191 2.44 5.87 -7.68
CA THR A 191 2.83 4.65 -8.42
C THR A 191 1.91 3.48 -8.09
N ALA A 192 1.53 3.29 -6.81
CA ALA A 192 0.54 2.28 -6.43
C ALA A 192 -0.81 2.52 -7.12
N ALA A 193 -1.26 3.78 -7.20
CA ALA A 193 -2.48 4.15 -7.91
C ALA A 193 -2.39 3.91 -9.43
N ASP A 194 -1.24 4.14 -10.04
CA ASP A 194 -1.01 3.87 -11.46
C ASP A 194 -1.01 2.36 -11.73
N ILE A 195 -0.33 1.56 -10.90
CA ILE A 195 -0.34 0.09 -10.96
C ILE A 195 -1.77 -0.44 -10.85
N MET A 196 -2.53 0.04 -9.87
CA MET A 196 -3.91 -0.39 -9.65
C MET A 196 -4.80 -0.09 -10.87
N LYS A 197 -4.67 1.07 -11.50
CA LYS A 197 -5.43 1.41 -12.70
C LYS A 197 -5.05 0.55 -13.91
N LEU A 198 -3.77 0.27 -14.07
CA LEU A 198 -3.31 -0.65 -15.12
C LEU A 198 -3.81 -2.07 -14.88
N ALA A 199 -3.82 -2.53 -13.63
CA ALA A 199 -4.39 -3.82 -13.23
C ALA A 199 -5.88 -3.89 -13.57
N MET A 200 -6.66 -2.86 -13.20
CA MET A 200 -8.10 -2.79 -13.56
C MET A 200 -8.34 -2.94 -15.06
N ILE A 201 -7.57 -2.23 -15.88
CA ILE A 201 -7.71 -2.29 -17.34
C ILE A 201 -7.37 -3.69 -17.87
N ARG A 202 -6.29 -4.32 -17.39
CA ARG A 202 -5.88 -5.66 -17.82
C ARG A 202 -6.88 -6.72 -17.38
N VAL A 203 -7.36 -6.64 -16.14
CA VAL A 203 -8.39 -7.56 -15.62
C VAL A 203 -9.65 -7.47 -16.47
N GLU A 204 -10.18 -6.28 -16.73
CA GLU A 204 -11.38 -6.10 -17.55
C GLU A 204 -11.20 -6.64 -18.97
N GLN A 205 -10.06 -6.34 -19.60
CA GLN A 205 -9.72 -6.88 -20.92
C GLN A 205 -9.64 -8.39 -20.93
N ARG A 206 -9.04 -8.98 -19.88
CA ARG A 206 -8.87 -10.42 -19.80
C ARG A 206 -10.18 -11.14 -19.55
N LEU A 207 -11.03 -10.63 -18.65
CA LEU A 207 -12.39 -11.15 -18.41
C LEU A 207 -13.21 -11.18 -19.70
N SER A 208 -13.17 -10.07 -20.45
CA SER A 208 -13.86 -9.96 -21.75
C SER A 208 -13.30 -10.92 -22.81
N ASN A 209 -11.97 -11.01 -22.93
CA ASN A 209 -11.32 -11.87 -23.94
C ASN A 209 -11.54 -13.36 -23.69
N GLU A 210 -11.68 -13.79 -22.44
CA GLU A 210 -12.01 -15.18 -22.09
C GLU A 210 -13.51 -15.47 -22.13
N GLY A 211 -14.35 -14.46 -22.41
CA GLY A 211 -15.80 -14.61 -22.50
C GLY A 211 -16.47 -14.96 -21.16
N LEU A 212 -15.84 -14.58 -20.02
CA LEU A 212 -16.38 -14.81 -18.70
C LEU A 212 -17.57 -13.88 -18.42
N ALA A 213 -18.55 -14.37 -17.65
CA ALA A 213 -19.68 -13.56 -17.17
C ALA A 213 -19.27 -12.66 -15.97
N ALA A 214 -18.08 -12.85 -15.48
CA ALA A 214 -17.47 -12.09 -14.38
C ALA A 214 -17.36 -10.58 -14.69
N ARG A 215 -17.54 -9.73 -13.67
CA ARG A 215 -17.50 -8.27 -13.78
C ARG A 215 -16.68 -7.65 -12.67
N LEU A 216 -15.76 -6.75 -13.03
CA LEU A 216 -15.09 -5.90 -12.06
C LEU A 216 -16.07 -4.87 -11.51
N ILE A 217 -16.44 -5.00 -10.23
CA ILE A 217 -17.51 -4.18 -9.64
C ILE A 217 -16.98 -3.10 -8.68
N MET A 218 -15.81 -3.31 -8.06
CA MET A 218 -15.29 -2.37 -7.08
C MET A 218 -13.76 -2.35 -7.02
N GLN A 219 -13.20 -1.20 -6.72
CA GLN A 219 -11.79 -1.00 -6.38
C GLN A 219 -11.72 -0.27 -5.04
N VAL A 220 -11.01 -0.82 -4.06
CA VAL A 220 -10.85 -0.26 -2.72
C VAL A 220 -9.38 -0.33 -2.33
N HIS A 221 -8.73 0.84 -2.11
CA HIS A 221 -7.29 0.95 -1.78
C HIS A 221 -6.39 0.20 -2.77
N ASP A 222 -5.93 -0.98 -2.39
CA ASP A 222 -5.04 -1.90 -3.11
C ASP A 222 -5.73 -3.23 -3.49
N GLU A 223 -7.06 -3.29 -3.38
CA GLU A 223 -7.88 -4.46 -3.71
C GLU A 223 -8.81 -4.22 -4.90
N LEU A 224 -9.05 -5.29 -5.68
CA LEU A 224 -10.04 -5.38 -6.75
C LEU A 224 -11.09 -6.42 -6.38
N ILE A 225 -12.37 -6.10 -6.60
CA ILE A 225 -13.47 -7.01 -6.33
C ILE A 225 -14.22 -7.26 -7.64
N VAL A 226 -14.31 -8.54 -8.00
CA VAL A 226 -15.01 -9.06 -9.15
C VAL A 226 -16.20 -9.89 -8.67
N GLU A 227 -17.37 -9.71 -9.27
CA GLU A 227 -18.50 -10.60 -9.09
C GLU A 227 -18.58 -11.57 -10.29
N CYS A 228 -18.75 -12.86 -10.04
CA CYS A 228 -18.82 -13.88 -11.07
C CYS A 228 -19.76 -15.04 -10.69
N PRO A 229 -20.26 -15.82 -11.65
CA PRO A 229 -20.88 -17.12 -11.39
C PRO A 229 -19.96 -18.00 -10.55
N ALA A 230 -20.52 -18.78 -9.62
CA ALA A 230 -19.73 -19.57 -8.67
C ALA A 230 -18.76 -20.55 -9.36
N GLU A 231 -19.13 -21.10 -10.51
CA GLU A 231 -18.31 -21.99 -11.33
C GLU A 231 -17.11 -21.30 -11.98
N GLU A 232 -17.15 -19.98 -12.20
CA GLU A 232 -16.05 -19.20 -12.75
C GLU A 232 -15.05 -18.74 -11.67
N ALA A 233 -15.41 -18.78 -10.39
CA ALA A 233 -14.62 -18.18 -9.31
C ALA A 233 -13.15 -18.67 -9.26
N PRO A 234 -12.83 -19.99 -9.39
CA PRO A 234 -11.43 -20.42 -9.40
C PRO A 234 -10.63 -19.87 -10.58
N ARG A 235 -11.28 -19.68 -11.75
CA ARG A 235 -10.61 -19.08 -12.92
C ARG A 235 -10.40 -17.59 -12.72
N VAL A 236 -11.38 -16.88 -12.14
CA VAL A 236 -11.30 -15.44 -11.84
C VAL A 236 -10.23 -15.16 -10.78
N GLU A 237 -10.11 -15.98 -9.72
CA GLU A 237 -9.02 -15.88 -8.73
C GLU A 237 -7.65 -15.95 -9.41
N ALA A 238 -7.41 -16.97 -10.24
CA ALA A 238 -6.17 -17.14 -10.96
C ALA A 238 -5.89 -15.97 -11.91
N LEU A 239 -6.90 -15.51 -12.65
CA LEU A 239 -6.80 -14.38 -13.57
C LEU A 239 -6.43 -13.07 -12.84
N LEU A 240 -7.08 -12.78 -11.72
CA LEU A 240 -6.76 -11.60 -10.91
C LEU A 240 -5.31 -11.64 -10.43
N GLN A 241 -4.86 -12.78 -9.90
CA GLN A 241 -3.47 -12.95 -9.48
C GLN A 241 -2.49 -12.75 -10.63
N GLU A 242 -2.71 -13.39 -11.78
CA GLU A 242 -1.87 -13.28 -12.97
C GLU A 242 -1.74 -11.83 -13.43
N GLU A 243 -2.85 -11.12 -13.62
CA GLU A 243 -2.87 -9.76 -14.17
C GLU A 243 -2.36 -8.73 -13.17
N MET A 244 -2.71 -8.84 -11.89
CA MET A 244 -2.23 -7.92 -10.86
C MET A 244 -0.73 -8.07 -10.63
N GLN A 245 -0.22 -9.30 -10.51
CA GLN A 245 1.22 -9.55 -10.32
C GLN A 245 2.05 -9.16 -11.54
N GLY A 246 1.50 -9.35 -12.73
CA GLY A 246 2.18 -9.11 -14.01
C GLY A 246 2.19 -7.66 -14.50
N VAL A 247 1.47 -6.73 -13.82
CA VAL A 247 1.24 -5.38 -14.34
C VAL A 247 2.48 -4.49 -14.34
N ALA A 248 3.40 -4.69 -13.42
CA ALA A 248 4.63 -3.91 -13.28
C ALA A 248 5.85 -4.79 -12.99
N ARG A 249 7.00 -4.41 -13.57
CA ARG A 249 8.29 -5.07 -13.28
C ARG A 249 9.03 -4.27 -12.23
N LEU A 250 9.03 -4.78 -11.01
CA LEU A 250 9.77 -4.21 -9.88
C LEU A 250 11.03 -5.05 -9.57
N SER A 251 11.94 -4.48 -8.78
CA SER A 251 13.11 -5.22 -8.25
C SER A 251 12.75 -6.23 -7.15
N VAL A 252 11.49 -6.24 -6.71
CA VAL A 252 10.91 -7.17 -5.73
C VAL A 252 9.63 -7.76 -6.28
N PRO A 253 9.21 -8.96 -5.82
CA PRO A 253 7.92 -9.53 -6.20
C PRO A 253 6.76 -8.59 -5.83
N LEU A 254 5.70 -8.61 -6.62
CA LEU A 254 4.46 -7.89 -6.35
C LEU A 254 3.29 -8.91 -6.24
N PRO A 255 3.20 -9.66 -5.14
CA PRO A 255 2.17 -10.67 -4.98
C PRO A 255 0.79 -10.03 -4.79
N ALA A 256 -0.20 -10.66 -5.34
CA ALA A 256 -1.61 -10.42 -5.09
C ALA A 256 -2.26 -11.73 -4.66
N ASP A 257 -2.95 -11.69 -3.53
CA ASP A 257 -3.67 -12.83 -2.99
C ASP A 257 -5.15 -12.68 -3.37
N ALA A 258 -5.77 -13.75 -3.89
CA ALA A 258 -7.16 -13.74 -4.32
C ALA A 258 -7.95 -14.85 -3.63
N HIS A 259 -9.14 -14.52 -3.17
CA HIS A 259 -10.06 -15.44 -2.50
C HIS A 259 -11.50 -15.14 -2.94
N SER A 260 -12.38 -16.14 -2.85
CA SER A 260 -13.79 -15.98 -3.17
C SER A 260 -14.70 -16.27 -1.98
N GLY A 261 -15.88 -15.67 -1.99
CA GLY A 261 -16.89 -15.87 -0.95
C GLY A 261 -18.25 -15.28 -1.33
N PRO A 262 -19.31 -15.64 -0.59
CA PRO A 262 -20.66 -15.14 -0.86
C PRO A 262 -20.85 -13.66 -0.51
N ASP A 263 -19.96 -13.10 0.28
CA ASP A 263 -19.93 -11.69 0.69
C ASP A 263 -18.49 -11.17 0.73
N TRP A 264 -18.34 -9.85 0.78
CA TRP A 264 -17.02 -9.22 0.75
C TRP A 264 -16.11 -9.60 1.93
N LEU A 265 -16.68 -9.83 3.13
CA LEU A 265 -15.86 -10.25 4.28
C LEU A 265 -15.32 -11.66 4.07
N SER A 266 -16.17 -12.58 3.59
CA SER A 266 -15.79 -13.96 3.31
C SER A 266 -14.80 -14.09 2.14
N ALA A 267 -14.88 -13.18 1.17
CA ALA A 267 -13.95 -13.11 0.03
C ALA A 267 -12.58 -12.50 0.41
N LYS A 268 -12.40 -11.96 1.62
CA LYS A 268 -11.13 -11.35 2.03
C LYS A 268 -10.05 -12.36 2.45
N GLY A 269 -10.43 -13.61 2.72
CA GLY A 269 -9.51 -14.67 3.15
C GLY A 269 -9.17 -14.65 4.65
#